data_73e3675198fbb727244770f8d564afde
#
_entry.id   73e3675198fbb727244770f8d564afde
#
_cell.length_a   1.000
_cell.length_b   1.000
_cell.length_c   1.000
_cell.angle_alpha   90.00
_cell.angle_beta   90.00
_cell.angle_gamma   90.00
#
_symmetry.space_group_name_H-M   'P 1'
#
loop_
_entity.id
_entity.type
_entity.pdbx_description
1 polymer ?
#
loop_
_entity_poly.entity_id
_entity_poly.type
_entity_poly.pdbx_seq_one_letter_code
_entity_poly.pdbx_strand_id
1 'polypeptide(L)'
;MKDWERLSRSGRYNMRQLKEAMLLLIANDGPLGPEWLDHPLKGEWADHRECHIGGDFLLVYQVKGNSINFVRAGTHAELFE
;
A
#
# COMPACT_ATOMS: atom_id res chain seq x y z
N MET A 1 -7.93 -5.17 5.14
CA MET A 1 -7.70 -3.72 5.14
C MET A 1 -9.03 -2.98 5.15
N LYS A 2 -9.22 -2.13 6.11
CA LYS A 2 -10.52 -1.48 6.29
C LYS A 2 -10.78 -0.30 5.33
N ASP A 3 -9.77 0.14 4.60
CA ASP A 3 -9.95 1.25 3.65
C ASP A 3 -10.56 0.81 2.32
N TRP A 4 -10.55 -0.48 2.03
CA TRP A 4 -10.96 -1.01 0.73
C TRP A 4 -12.36 -0.55 0.29
N GLU A 5 -13.32 -0.68 1.19
CA GLU A 5 -14.70 -0.33 0.88
C GLU A 5 -14.87 1.16 0.63
N ARG A 6 -14.26 1.98 1.47
CA ARG A 6 -14.29 3.44 1.31
C ARG A 6 -13.69 3.86 -0.03
N LEU A 7 -12.55 3.30 -0.38
CA LEU A 7 -11.87 3.62 -1.62
C LEU A 7 -12.68 3.19 -2.84
N SER A 8 -13.25 1.99 -2.78
CA SER A 8 -14.08 1.46 -3.87
C SER A 8 -15.29 2.32 -4.15
N ARG A 9 -15.94 2.81 -3.09
CA ARG A 9 -17.15 3.62 -3.20
C ARG A 9 -16.88 5.01 -3.75
N SER A 10 -15.69 5.56 -3.51
CA SER A 10 -15.39 6.94 -3.89
C SER A 10 -15.33 7.15 -5.39
N GLY A 11 -14.96 6.12 -6.16
CA GLY A 11 -14.75 6.23 -7.60
C GLY A 11 -13.55 7.06 -8.02
N ARG A 12 -12.75 7.53 -7.05
CA ARG A 12 -11.62 8.43 -7.29
C ARG A 12 -10.28 7.71 -7.40
N TYR A 13 -10.24 6.43 -6.99
CA TYR A 13 -9.00 5.68 -6.90
C TYR A 13 -8.98 4.53 -7.89
N ASN A 14 -7.81 4.26 -8.45
CA ASN A 14 -7.64 3.13 -9.37
C ASN A 14 -7.53 1.83 -8.58
N MET A 15 -8.68 1.24 -8.28
CA MET A 15 -8.74 0.01 -7.48
C MET A 15 -8.12 -1.19 -8.19
N ARG A 16 -8.15 -1.22 -9.52
CA ARG A 16 -7.50 -2.27 -10.29
C ARG A 16 -5.99 -2.25 -10.06
N GLN A 17 -5.41 -1.06 -10.08
CA GLN A 17 -3.98 -0.89 -9.87
C GLN A 17 -3.58 -1.23 -8.45
N LEU A 18 -4.41 -0.86 -7.48
CA LEU A 18 -4.19 -1.25 -6.08
C LEU A 18 -4.17 -2.78 -5.94
N LYS A 19 -5.15 -3.44 -6.53
CA LYS A 19 -5.25 -4.90 -6.48
C LYS A 19 -4.04 -5.55 -7.15
N GLU A 20 -3.58 -5.00 -8.26
CA GLU A 20 -2.39 -5.50 -8.95
C GLU A 20 -1.16 -5.42 -8.04
N ALA A 21 -0.98 -4.28 -7.36
CA ALA A 21 0.14 -4.12 -6.43
C ALA A 21 0.08 -5.15 -5.30
N MET A 22 -1.10 -5.36 -4.74
CA MET A 22 -1.28 -6.34 -3.67
C MET A 22 -0.92 -7.75 -4.14
N LEU A 23 -1.36 -8.13 -5.33
CA LEU A 23 -1.05 -9.44 -5.89
C LEU A 23 0.44 -9.61 -6.17
N LEU A 24 1.09 -8.56 -6.67
CA LEU A 24 2.52 -8.59 -6.92
C LEU A 24 3.32 -8.72 -5.64
N LEU A 25 2.91 -8.04 -4.57
CA LEU A 25 3.57 -8.17 -3.27
C LEU A 25 3.49 -9.59 -2.75
N ILE A 26 2.34 -10.21 -2.88
CA ILE A 26 2.14 -11.60 -2.44
C ILE A 26 2.99 -12.54 -3.30
N ALA A 27 2.97 -12.36 -4.61
CA ALA A 27 3.70 -13.23 -5.53
C ALA A 27 5.21 -13.14 -5.35
N ASN A 28 5.73 -11.97 -4.98
CA ASN A 28 7.17 -11.75 -4.82
C ASN A 28 7.66 -11.89 -3.38
N ASP A 29 6.77 -12.18 -2.45
CA ASP A 29 7.08 -12.29 -1.01
C ASP A 29 7.73 -11.04 -0.44
N GLY A 30 7.38 -9.88 -0.95
CA GLY A 30 7.92 -8.66 -0.37
C GLY A 30 8.00 -7.49 -1.33
N PRO A 31 8.90 -6.54 -1.04
CA PRO A 31 8.90 -5.23 -1.69
C PRO A 31 8.93 -5.25 -3.21
N LEU A 32 8.27 -4.26 -3.79
CA LEU A 32 8.20 -4.07 -5.24
C LEU A 32 9.40 -3.27 -5.74
N GLY A 33 9.58 -3.22 -7.05
CA GLY A 33 10.68 -2.50 -7.66
C GLY A 33 10.56 -0.98 -7.57
N PRO A 34 11.59 -0.27 -8.06
CA PRO A 34 11.64 1.20 -7.95
C PRO A 34 10.53 1.93 -8.68
N GLU A 35 9.90 1.33 -9.67
CA GLU A 35 8.78 1.93 -10.38
C GLU A 35 7.57 2.16 -9.47
N TRP A 36 7.52 1.46 -8.35
CA TRP A 36 6.45 1.62 -7.35
C TRP A 36 6.86 2.53 -6.20
N LEU A 37 8.08 3.05 -6.24
CA LEU A 37 8.66 3.88 -5.16
C LEU A 37 8.51 3.23 -3.80
N ASP A 38 8.66 1.90 -3.76
CA ASP A 38 8.54 1.12 -2.53
C ASP A 38 9.71 1.43 -1.59
N HIS A 39 9.39 1.82 -0.36
CA HIS A 39 10.42 2.16 0.63
C HIS A 39 9.91 1.96 2.06
N PRO A 40 10.81 1.75 3.03
CA PRO A 40 10.40 1.62 4.43
C PRO A 40 9.98 2.96 5.02
N LEU A 41 9.08 2.90 5.99
CA LEU A 41 8.63 4.07 6.71
C LEU A 41 9.43 4.21 8.01
N LYS A 42 9.28 5.36 8.67
CA LYS A 42 9.99 5.68 9.90
C LYS A 42 9.02 6.10 11.00
N GLY A 43 9.55 6.31 12.21
CA GLY A 43 8.75 6.76 13.33
C GLY A 43 7.73 5.73 13.77
N GLU A 44 6.49 6.15 13.95
CA GLU A 44 5.40 5.27 14.37
C GLU A 44 5.14 4.14 13.39
N TRP A 45 5.57 4.30 12.15
CA TRP A 45 5.37 3.33 11.08
C TRP A 45 6.63 2.51 10.77
N ALA A 46 7.58 2.46 11.72
CA ALA A 46 8.92 1.90 11.47
C ALA A 46 8.94 0.49 10.90
N ASP A 47 7.97 -0.36 11.25
CA ASP A 47 7.94 -1.73 10.76
C ASP A 47 7.13 -1.89 9.49
N HIS A 48 6.78 -0.78 8.86
CA HIS A 48 5.91 -0.76 7.68
C HIS A 48 6.68 -0.26 6.47
N ARG A 49 6.13 -0.57 5.30
CA ARG A 49 6.61 -0.04 4.03
C ARG A 49 5.45 0.61 3.30
N GLU A 50 5.76 1.51 2.38
CA GLU A 50 4.73 2.07 1.51
C GLU A 50 5.16 1.93 0.06
N CYS A 51 4.20 1.72 -0.83
CA CYS A 51 4.44 1.80 -2.26
C CYS A 51 3.41 2.73 -2.88
N HIS A 52 3.78 3.34 -4.00
CA HIS A 52 2.94 4.30 -4.70
C HIS A 52 2.15 3.59 -5.79
N ILE A 53 0.84 3.62 -5.67
CA ILE A 53 -0.06 3.00 -6.65
C ILE A 53 -0.22 3.91 -7.85
N GLY A 54 -0.32 5.22 -7.59
CA GLY A 54 -0.44 6.21 -8.66
C GLY A 54 -0.57 7.59 -8.03
N GLY A 55 0.30 8.52 -8.44
CA GLY A 55 0.31 9.86 -7.86
C GLY A 55 0.45 9.79 -6.34
N ASP A 56 -0.52 10.37 -5.64
CA ASP A 56 -0.54 10.40 -4.18
C ASP A 56 -1.29 9.23 -3.55
N PHE A 57 -1.68 8.24 -4.35
CA PHE A 57 -2.39 7.06 -3.84
C PHE A 57 -1.39 6.01 -3.40
N LEU A 58 -1.34 5.73 -2.10
CA LEU A 58 -0.34 4.89 -1.46
C LEU A 58 -0.95 3.62 -0.86
N LEU A 59 -0.13 2.57 -0.78
CA LEU A 59 -0.47 1.36 -0.04
C LEU A 59 0.58 1.17 1.05
N VAL A 60 0.15 1.08 2.32
CA VAL A 60 1.01 0.80 3.47
C VAL A 60 0.85 -0.67 3.84
N TYR A 61 1.95 -1.38 3.98
CA TYR A 61 1.94 -2.80 4.27
C TYR A 61 3.11 -3.20 5.17
N GLN A 62 3.03 -4.42 5.70
CA GLN A 62 4.11 -5.03 6.48
C GLN A 62 4.44 -6.40 5.90
N VAL A 63 5.73 -6.76 5.95
CA VAL A 63 6.17 -8.11 5.63
C VAL A 63 6.49 -8.80 6.96
N LYS A 64 5.81 -9.90 7.24
CA LYS A 64 6.02 -10.69 8.46
C LYS A 64 6.23 -12.14 8.07
N GLY A 65 7.49 -12.60 8.12
CA GLY A 65 7.82 -13.95 7.68
C GLY A 65 7.38 -14.17 6.24
N ASN A 66 6.48 -15.12 6.03
CA ASN A 66 5.95 -15.45 4.71
C ASN A 66 4.66 -14.70 4.38
N SER A 67 4.25 -13.77 5.25
CA SER A 67 2.97 -13.10 5.10
C SER A 67 3.14 -11.62 4.77
N ILE A 68 2.19 -11.11 3.99
CA ILE A 68 2.08 -9.68 3.73
C ILE A 68 0.80 -9.20 4.41
N ASN A 69 0.93 -8.19 5.26
CA ASN A 69 -0.20 -7.58 5.94
C ASN A 69 -0.49 -6.22 5.30
N PHE A 70 -1.63 -6.09 4.63
CA PHE A 70 -2.05 -4.83 4.02
C PHE A 70 -2.75 -3.98 5.08
N VAL A 71 -2.12 -2.88 5.46
CA VAL A 71 -2.53 -2.11 6.62
C VAL A 71 -3.47 -0.97 6.27
N ARG A 72 -3.06 -0.07 5.38
CA ARG A 72 -3.85 1.08 4.98
C ARG A 72 -3.61 1.41 3.51
N ALA A 73 -4.58 2.10 2.89
CA ALA A 73 -4.41 2.67 1.56
C ALA A 73 -5.17 4.00 1.48
N GLY A 74 -4.59 4.95 0.76
CA GLY A 74 -5.16 6.27 0.62
C GLY A 74 -4.10 7.29 0.24
N THR A 75 -4.43 8.57 0.34
CA THR A 75 -3.47 9.64 0.09
C THR A 75 -2.61 9.87 1.33
N HIS A 76 -1.50 10.61 1.18
CA HIS A 76 -0.68 11.01 2.32
C HIS A 76 -1.51 11.71 3.39
N ALA A 77 -2.36 12.62 2.98
CA ALA A 77 -3.20 13.36 3.93
C ALA A 77 -4.13 12.43 4.70
N GLU A 78 -4.70 11.45 4.02
CA GLU A 78 -5.62 10.50 4.67
C GLU A 78 -4.92 9.58 5.66
N LEU A 79 -3.67 9.22 5.38
CA LEU A 79 -2.96 8.22 6.17
C LEU A 79 -2.07 8.80 7.25
N PHE A 80 -1.48 9.98 7.02
CA PHE A 80 -0.42 10.50 7.89
C PHE A 80 -0.69 11.91 8.46
N GLU A 81 -1.82 12.51 8.09
CA GLU A 81 -2.17 13.85 8.59
C GLU A 81 -3.58 13.89 9.26
#